data_2fdcab802129b51bd084da4e95849694
#
_entry.id   2fdcab802129b51bd084da4e95849694
#
_cell.length_a   1.000
_cell.length_b   1.000
_cell.length_c   1.000
_cell.angle_alpha   90.00
_cell.angle_beta   90.00
_cell.angle_gamma   90.00
#
_symmetry.space_group_name_H-M   'P 1'
#
loop_
_entity.id
_entity.type
_entity.pdbx_description
1 polymer ?
#
loop_
_entity_poly.entity_id
_entity_poly.type
_entity_poly.pdbx_seq_one_letter_code
_entity_poly.pdbx_strand_id
1 'polypeptide(L)'
;MRADLIEDLRSGFDSAAPQDLPRELARLCSLCEESANELEQMQSLNKALADSLQWVNEDPYKVLSRINVNEHVEKKNGLSYLSWAWAWDTLMTLYPESYTSIRRPSTELPYWTDGHTCWVDVGVTVVWNGNERTRTEVFPIMDYKNKSIPIDSVTSFDINTALQRAWTKAIARHGLGFYIYAGQDLPNEEKAKTTALITSEQVEKVLSLYSDDEISTMLKRLKKTALVHVTQAQAERMISKRDRSLVNEKIQTF
;
A
#
# COMPACT_ATOMS: atom_id res chain seq x y z
N MET A 1 -32.41 19.38 -27.05
CA MET A 1 -32.77 18.96 -25.68
C MET A 1 -33.21 20.11 -24.76
N ARG A 2 -32.42 21.18 -24.51
CA ARG A 2 -32.87 22.30 -23.67
C ARG A 2 -33.92 23.21 -24.35
N ALA A 3 -33.85 23.41 -25.67
CA ALA A 3 -34.78 24.22 -26.43
C ALA A 3 -36.16 23.58 -26.54
N ASP A 4 -36.19 22.29 -26.77
CA ASP A 4 -37.43 21.50 -26.94
C ASP A 4 -38.22 21.44 -25.61
N LEU A 5 -37.53 21.30 -24.49
CA LEU A 5 -38.16 21.27 -23.14
C LEU A 5 -38.77 22.62 -22.77
N ILE A 6 -38.11 23.74 -23.14
CA ILE A 6 -38.63 25.09 -22.89
C ILE A 6 -39.82 25.39 -23.79
N GLU A 7 -39.85 24.86 -25.02
CA GLU A 7 -40.94 25.02 -25.97
C GLU A 7 -42.18 24.19 -25.56
N ASP A 8 -41.98 22.94 -25.09
CA ASP A 8 -42.99 22.11 -24.46
C ASP A 8 -43.61 22.75 -23.18
N LEU A 9 -42.77 23.34 -22.36
CA LEU A 9 -43.23 24.06 -21.15
C LEU A 9 -44.02 25.31 -21.49
N ARG A 10 -43.67 26.06 -22.54
CA ARG A 10 -44.40 27.23 -23.00
C ARG A 10 -45.75 26.84 -23.65
N SER A 11 -45.78 25.80 -24.49
CA SER A 11 -47.03 25.37 -25.14
C SER A 11 -48.04 24.79 -24.15
N GLY A 12 -47.58 24.14 -23.06
CA GLY A 12 -48.40 23.64 -21.97
C GLY A 12 -49.03 24.76 -21.13
N PHE A 13 -48.32 25.86 -20.91
CA PHE A 13 -48.78 26.98 -20.12
C PHE A 13 -49.84 27.83 -20.84
N ASP A 14 -49.70 27.99 -22.18
CA ASP A 14 -50.62 28.83 -23.00
C ASP A 14 -51.98 28.13 -23.27
N SER A 15 -52.09 26.82 -23.05
CA SER A 15 -53.30 26.04 -23.32
C SER A 15 -54.12 25.60 -22.10
N ALA A 16 -53.60 25.80 -20.86
CA ALA A 16 -54.25 25.33 -19.66
C ALA A 16 -55.41 26.22 -19.24
N ALA A 17 -56.60 25.63 -19.05
CA ALA A 17 -57.71 26.33 -18.43
C ALA A 17 -57.41 26.65 -16.94
N PRO A 18 -57.97 27.72 -16.34
CA PRO A 18 -57.62 28.13 -14.96
C PRO A 18 -57.86 27.06 -13.89
N GLN A 19 -58.77 26.13 -14.12
CA GLN A 19 -59.07 25.00 -13.24
C GLN A 19 -58.02 23.87 -13.29
N ASP A 20 -57.17 23.79 -14.35
CA ASP A 20 -56.14 22.78 -14.49
C ASP A 20 -54.75 23.26 -14.07
N LEU A 21 -54.62 24.54 -13.69
CA LEU A 21 -53.38 25.17 -13.26
C LEU A 21 -52.67 24.44 -12.11
N PRO A 22 -53.37 23.92 -11.07
CA PRO A 22 -52.72 23.15 -10.01
C PRO A 22 -52.15 21.81 -10.46
N ARG A 23 -52.78 21.15 -11.41
CA ARG A 23 -52.29 19.88 -11.99
C ARG A 23 -51.07 20.07 -12.86
N GLU A 24 -51.05 21.14 -13.66
CA GLU A 24 -49.96 21.48 -14.53
C GLU A 24 -48.71 21.91 -13.72
N LEU A 25 -48.92 22.67 -12.63
CA LEU A 25 -47.84 23.00 -11.68
C LEU A 25 -47.24 21.74 -11.03
N ALA A 26 -48.06 20.79 -10.60
CA ALA A 26 -47.59 19.54 -10.02
C ALA A 26 -46.78 18.72 -11.05
N ARG A 27 -47.20 18.68 -12.32
CA ARG A 27 -46.46 18.03 -13.39
C ARG A 27 -45.12 18.70 -13.65
N LEU A 28 -45.06 20.03 -13.66
CA LEU A 28 -43.82 20.79 -13.82
C LEU A 28 -42.86 20.56 -12.66
N CYS A 29 -43.35 20.51 -11.43
CA CYS A 29 -42.55 20.18 -10.25
C CYS A 29 -41.94 18.77 -10.39
N SER A 30 -42.75 17.76 -10.78
CA SER A 30 -42.24 16.39 -11.01
C SER A 30 -41.17 16.33 -12.08
N LEU A 31 -41.34 17.01 -13.22
CA LEU A 31 -40.35 17.11 -14.27
C LEU A 31 -39.06 17.82 -13.81
N CYS A 32 -39.19 18.85 -13.00
CA CYS A 32 -38.03 19.52 -12.39
C CYS A 32 -37.27 18.60 -11.42
N GLU A 33 -37.97 17.82 -10.62
CA GLU A 33 -37.40 16.84 -9.70
C GLU A 33 -36.67 15.70 -10.47
N GLU A 34 -37.30 15.16 -11.53
CA GLU A 34 -36.68 14.15 -12.41
C GLU A 34 -35.40 14.70 -13.05
N SER A 35 -35.47 15.90 -13.60
CA SER A 35 -34.31 16.56 -14.22
C SER A 35 -33.19 16.86 -13.22
N ALA A 36 -33.53 17.22 -11.98
CA ALA A 36 -32.55 17.42 -10.91
C ALA A 36 -31.87 16.09 -10.54
N ASN A 37 -32.63 15.01 -10.41
CA ASN A 37 -32.08 13.69 -10.12
C ASN A 37 -31.15 13.18 -11.24
N GLU A 38 -31.53 13.37 -12.50
CA GLU A 38 -30.66 13.03 -13.65
C GLU A 38 -29.36 13.85 -13.65
N LEU A 39 -29.44 15.13 -13.30
CA LEU A 39 -28.27 16.00 -13.20
C LEU A 39 -27.32 15.54 -12.10
N GLU A 40 -27.84 15.16 -10.93
CA GLU A 40 -27.04 14.62 -9.83
C GLU A 40 -26.37 13.30 -10.21
N GLN A 41 -27.09 12.41 -10.91
CA GLN A 41 -26.51 11.17 -11.42
C GLN A 41 -25.38 11.42 -12.43
N MET A 42 -25.58 12.35 -13.35
CA MET A 42 -24.53 12.72 -14.31
C MET A 42 -23.31 13.36 -13.65
N GLN A 43 -23.53 14.20 -12.66
CA GLN A 43 -22.44 14.80 -11.87
C GLN A 43 -21.66 13.73 -11.11
N SER A 44 -22.35 12.76 -10.48
CA SER A 44 -21.73 11.63 -9.80
C SER A 44 -20.91 10.76 -10.76
N LEU A 45 -21.46 10.46 -11.93
CA LEU A 45 -20.77 9.69 -12.98
C LEU A 45 -19.54 10.43 -13.52
N ASN A 46 -19.67 11.73 -13.78
CA ASN A 46 -18.55 12.56 -14.22
C ASN A 46 -17.44 12.66 -13.18
N LYS A 47 -17.80 12.73 -11.90
CA LYS A 47 -16.82 12.70 -10.80
C LYS A 47 -16.10 11.35 -10.75
N ALA A 48 -16.84 10.23 -10.80
CA ALA A 48 -16.26 8.90 -10.83
C ALA A 48 -15.34 8.68 -12.05
N LEU A 49 -15.72 9.21 -13.20
CA LEU A 49 -14.90 9.17 -14.42
C LEU A 49 -13.63 10.02 -14.26
N ALA A 50 -13.74 11.22 -13.69
CA ALA A 50 -12.60 12.10 -13.44
C ALA A 50 -11.62 11.47 -12.43
N ASP A 51 -12.15 10.87 -11.37
CA ASP A 51 -11.35 10.14 -10.38
C ASP A 51 -10.64 8.94 -11.04
N SER A 52 -11.33 8.19 -11.90
CA SER A 52 -10.73 7.08 -12.66
C SER A 52 -9.63 7.55 -13.61
N LEU A 53 -9.84 8.65 -14.32
CA LEU A 53 -8.84 9.25 -15.22
C LEU A 53 -7.62 9.79 -14.46
N GLN A 54 -7.81 10.29 -13.25
CA GLN A 54 -6.72 10.72 -12.39
C GLN A 54 -5.82 9.55 -12.01
N TRP A 55 -6.41 8.38 -11.66
CA TRP A 55 -5.66 7.16 -11.36
C TRP A 55 -4.86 6.66 -12.56
N VAL A 56 -5.46 6.71 -13.77
CA VAL A 56 -4.79 6.27 -15.01
C VAL A 56 -3.59 7.14 -15.34
N ASN A 57 -3.62 8.43 -15.01
CA ASN A 57 -2.55 9.39 -15.33
C ASN A 57 -1.50 9.51 -14.20
N GLU A 58 -1.76 8.97 -13.02
CA GLU A 58 -0.85 9.11 -11.88
C GLU A 58 0.36 8.17 -12.02
N ASP A 59 1.50 8.60 -11.49
CA ASP A 59 2.72 7.77 -11.44
C ASP A 59 2.44 6.44 -10.72
N PRO A 60 2.80 5.29 -11.31
CA PRO A 60 2.53 3.97 -10.75
C PRO A 60 3.02 3.79 -9.30
N TYR A 61 4.14 4.41 -8.93
CA TYR A 61 4.64 4.33 -7.57
C TYR A 61 3.66 4.95 -6.56
N LYS A 62 3.06 6.08 -6.90
CA LYS A 62 2.08 6.73 -6.02
C LYS A 62 0.82 5.90 -5.87
N VAL A 63 0.33 5.32 -6.95
CA VAL A 63 -0.86 4.45 -6.94
C VAL A 63 -0.60 3.20 -6.12
N LEU A 64 0.43 2.43 -6.47
CA LEU A 64 0.76 1.15 -5.84
C LEU A 64 1.15 1.28 -4.37
N SER A 65 1.79 2.40 -3.98
CA SER A 65 2.21 2.64 -2.60
C SER A 65 1.06 2.89 -1.62
N ARG A 66 -0.12 3.23 -2.12
CA ARG A 66 -1.34 3.43 -1.29
C ARG A 66 -2.07 2.13 -0.99
N ILE A 67 -1.75 1.06 -1.71
CA ILE A 67 -2.44 -0.22 -1.56
C ILE A 67 -1.99 -0.90 -0.27
N ASN A 68 -2.95 -1.25 0.57
CA ASN A 68 -2.70 -2.01 1.80
C ASN A 68 -2.54 -3.49 1.47
N VAL A 69 -1.33 -4.03 1.67
CA VAL A 69 -1.02 -5.43 1.37
C VAL A 69 -1.01 -6.33 2.62
N ASN A 70 -1.38 -5.82 3.80
CA ASN A 70 -1.16 -6.51 5.07
C ASN A 70 -1.87 -7.86 5.17
N GLU A 71 -3.04 -8.02 4.53
CA GLU A 71 -3.80 -9.27 4.52
C GLU A 71 -3.18 -10.36 3.62
N HIS A 72 -2.26 -9.97 2.73
CA HIS A 72 -1.59 -10.85 1.77
C HIS A 72 -0.13 -11.10 2.12
N VAL A 73 0.29 -10.70 3.34
CA VAL A 73 1.66 -10.85 3.83
C VAL A 73 1.75 -12.00 4.81
N GLU A 74 2.60 -12.96 4.50
CA GLU A 74 2.99 -14.03 5.41
C GLU A 74 4.33 -13.69 6.07
N LYS A 75 4.46 -14.05 7.34
CA LYS A 75 5.73 -13.94 8.08
C LYS A 75 6.33 -15.32 8.29
N LYS A 76 7.56 -15.52 7.81
CA LYS A 76 8.29 -16.77 7.96
C LYS A 76 9.76 -16.47 8.28
N ASN A 77 10.29 -17.07 9.34
CA ASN A 77 11.68 -16.90 9.78
C ASN A 77 12.10 -15.40 9.92
N GLY A 78 11.22 -14.57 10.46
CA GLY A 78 11.49 -13.14 10.66
C GLY A 78 11.44 -12.28 9.39
N LEU A 79 11.17 -12.85 8.22
CA LEU A 79 11.00 -12.14 6.97
C LEU A 79 9.52 -12.04 6.58
N SER A 80 9.16 -10.96 5.91
CA SER A 80 7.85 -10.74 5.34
C SER A 80 7.82 -11.23 3.89
N TYR A 81 6.80 -11.97 3.54
CA TYR A 81 6.58 -12.48 2.19
C TYR A 81 5.22 -12.01 1.69
N LEU A 82 5.23 -11.23 0.64
CA LEU A 82 4.01 -10.91 -0.09
C LEU A 82 3.71 -12.04 -1.08
N SER A 83 2.45 -12.47 -1.16
CA SER A 83 2.03 -13.46 -2.16
C SER A 83 2.40 -12.98 -3.57
N TRP A 84 3.22 -13.75 -4.28
CA TRP A 84 3.64 -13.41 -5.64
C TRP A 84 2.46 -13.36 -6.62
N ALA A 85 1.52 -14.30 -6.47
CA ALA A 85 0.35 -14.38 -7.33
C ALA A 85 -0.55 -13.15 -7.14
N TRP A 86 -0.81 -12.78 -5.90
CA TRP A 86 -1.60 -11.59 -5.59
C TRP A 86 -0.89 -10.30 -6.04
N ALA A 87 0.41 -10.20 -5.83
CA ALA A 87 1.18 -9.02 -6.25
C ALA A 87 1.15 -8.85 -7.78
N TRP A 88 1.27 -9.94 -8.52
CA TRP A 88 1.19 -9.93 -9.97
C TRP A 88 -0.21 -9.62 -10.46
N ASP A 89 -1.25 -10.26 -9.90
CA ASP A 89 -2.65 -10.00 -10.24
C ASP A 89 -3.02 -8.53 -10.01
N THR A 90 -2.63 -7.97 -8.87
CA THR A 90 -2.85 -6.55 -8.56
C THR A 90 -2.16 -5.65 -9.59
N LEU A 91 -0.90 -5.96 -9.95
CA LEU A 91 -0.17 -5.19 -10.95
C LEU A 91 -0.86 -5.25 -12.31
N MET A 92 -1.26 -6.44 -12.77
CA MET A 92 -1.91 -6.65 -14.06
C MET A 92 -3.31 -6.05 -14.11
N THR A 93 -4.04 -6.01 -13.00
CA THR A 93 -5.33 -5.34 -12.92
C THR A 93 -5.20 -3.83 -13.14
N LEU A 94 -4.16 -3.20 -12.61
CA LEU A 94 -3.96 -1.76 -12.71
C LEU A 94 -3.17 -1.34 -13.96
N TYR A 95 -2.24 -2.18 -14.39
CA TYR A 95 -1.32 -1.91 -15.49
C TYR A 95 -1.18 -3.16 -16.39
N PRO A 96 -2.20 -3.48 -17.20
CA PRO A 96 -2.31 -4.75 -17.92
C PRO A 96 -1.23 -4.98 -18.99
N GLU A 97 -0.56 -3.93 -19.45
CA GLU A 97 0.52 -4.04 -20.43
C GLU A 97 1.89 -4.28 -19.77
N SER A 98 1.94 -4.38 -18.44
CA SER A 98 3.17 -4.62 -17.70
C SER A 98 3.71 -6.03 -17.96
N TYR A 99 5.03 -6.19 -17.90
CA TYR A 99 5.67 -7.46 -18.16
C TYR A 99 6.88 -7.71 -17.27
N THR A 100 7.28 -8.98 -17.18
CA THR A 100 8.49 -9.42 -16.47
C THR A 100 9.59 -9.76 -17.45
N SER A 101 10.82 -9.65 -16.99
CA SER A 101 12.01 -10.10 -17.72
C SER A 101 12.95 -10.86 -16.78
N ILE A 102 13.72 -11.80 -17.36
CA ILE A 102 14.83 -12.46 -16.70
C ILE A 102 16.10 -11.99 -17.42
N ARG A 103 16.98 -11.32 -16.69
CA ARG A 103 18.29 -10.92 -17.20
C ARG A 103 19.21 -12.12 -17.06
N ARG A 104 19.59 -12.67 -18.20
CA ARG A 104 20.40 -13.88 -18.27
C ARG A 104 21.85 -13.53 -18.56
N PRO A 105 22.82 -14.32 -18.06
CA PRO A 105 24.18 -14.30 -18.62
C PRO A 105 24.14 -14.75 -20.09
N SER A 106 25.25 -14.73 -20.77
CA SER A 106 25.39 -15.18 -22.16
C SER A 106 25.07 -16.67 -22.37
N THR A 107 24.81 -17.42 -21.30
CA THR A 107 24.40 -18.83 -21.28
C THR A 107 22.86 -18.95 -21.30
N GLU A 108 22.34 -20.12 -21.58
CA GLU A 108 20.91 -20.42 -21.59
C GLU A 108 20.30 -20.52 -20.16
N LEU A 109 21.13 -20.41 -19.10
CA LEU A 109 20.72 -20.56 -17.72
C LEU A 109 19.96 -19.33 -17.23
N PRO A 110 18.89 -19.51 -16.44
CA PRO A 110 18.10 -18.41 -15.89
C PRO A 110 18.71 -17.80 -14.62
N TYR A 111 19.98 -18.04 -14.32
CA TYR A 111 20.67 -17.56 -13.13
C TYR A 111 22.12 -17.19 -13.44
N TRP A 112 22.70 -16.39 -12.56
CA TRP A 112 24.10 -16.01 -12.51
C TRP A 112 24.83 -16.78 -11.43
N THR A 113 26.16 -16.95 -11.54
CA THR A 113 26.97 -17.66 -10.56
C THR A 113 28.36 -17.05 -10.41
N ASP A 114 28.91 -17.15 -9.20
CA ASP A 114 30.30 -16.86 -8.86
C ASP A 114 31.15 -18.15 -8.82
N GLY A 115 30.59 -19.30 -9.23
CA GLY A 115 31.22 -20.62 -9.14
C GLY A 115 30.98 -21.34 -7.80
N HIS A 116 30.42 -20.66 -6.78
CA HIS A 116 30.14 -21.22 -5.47
C HIS A 116 28.66 -21.18 -5.14
N THR A 117 28.04 -20.06 -5.42
CA THR A 117 26.61 -19.81 -5.23
C THR A 117 25.99 -19.23 -6.50
N CYS A 118 24.69 -19.03 -6.50
CA CYS A 118 24.02 -18.43 -7.64
C CYS A 118 22.88 -17.52 -7.22
N TRP A 119 22.48 -16.64 -8.15
CA TRP A 119 21.39 -15.67 -7.98
C TRP A 119 20.64 -15.49 -9.29
N VAL A 120 19.42 -15.00 -9.17
CA VAL A 120 18.60 -14.55 -10.30
C VAL A 120 18.66 -13.03 -10.41
N ASP A 121 18.59 -12.51 -11.64
CA ASP A 121 18.48 -11.08 -11.93
C ASP A 121 17.25 -10.88 -12.80
N VAL A 122 16.27 -10.14 -12.28
CA VAL A 122 14.97 -9.99 -12.90
C VAL A 122 14.60 -8.52 -13.06
N GLY A 123 13.71 -8.25 -14.01
CA GLY A 123 13.07 -6.96 -14.16
C GLY A 123 11.54 -7.08 -14.16
N VAL A 124 10.89 -6.05 -13.68
CA VAL A 124 9.47 -5.80 -13.87
C VAL A 124 9.34 -4.44 -14.53
N THR A 125 8.69 -4.41 -15.68
CA THR A 125 8.40 -3.17 -16.40
C THR A 125 6.92 -2.85 -16.26
N VAL A 126 6.63 -1.70 -15.68
CA VAL A 126 5.27 -1.16 -15.59
C VAL A 126 5.07 -0.22 -16.77
N VAL A 127 3.97 -0.44 -17.50
CA VAL A 127 3.57 0.37 -18.66
C VAL A 127 2.32 1.15 -18.30
N TRP A 128 2.36 2.47 -18.51
CA TRP A 128 1.19 3.34 -18.27
C TRP A 128 1.24 4.56 -19.22
N ASN A 129 0.15 4.88 -19.83
CA ASN A 129 0.01 6.05 -20.72
C ASN A 129 1.15 6.20 -21.75
N GLY A 130 1.59 5.10 -22.34
CA GLY A 130 2.70 5.08 -23.30
C GLY A 130 4.08 5.27 -22.68
N ASN A 131 4.20 5.35 -21.35
CA ASN A 131 5.45 5.37 -20.63
C ASN A 131 5.79 3.99 -20.10
N GLU A 132 7.09 3.73 -19.92
CA GLU A 132 7.60 2.50 -19.34
C GLU A 132 8.59 2.81 -18.22
N ARG A 133 8.53 1.99 -17.17
CA ARG A 133 9.54 2.04 -16.10
C ARG A 133 9.89 0.63 -15.67
N THR A 134 11.15 0.28 -15.79
CA THR A 134 11.69 -1.01 -15.31
C THR A 134 12.32 -0.85 -13.94
N ARG A 135 12.01 -1.77 -13.02
CA ARG A 135 12.70 -1.96 -11.75
C ARG A 135 13.30 -3.35 -11.73
N THR A 136 14.54 -3.45 -11.30
CA THR A 136 15.29 -4.71 -11.27
C THR A 136 15.53 -5.16 -9.84
N GLU A 137 15.66 -6.47 -9.66
CA GLU A 137 16.03 -7.08 -8.40
C GLU A 137 17.01 -8.22 -8.66
N VAL A 138 18.13 -8.20 -7.94
CA VAL A 138 19.07 -9.31 -7.85
C VAL A 138 18.75 -10.08 -6.59
N PHE A 139 18.48 -11.39 -6.70
CA PHE A 139 18.02 -12.18 -5.57
C PHE A 139 18.79 -13.50 -5.47
N PRO A 140 19.43 -13.79 -4.33
CA PRO A 140 20.19 -15.03 -4.15
C PRO A 140 19.27 -16.23 -4.12
N ILE A 141 19.73 -17.37 -4.64
CA ILE A 141 19.02 -18.65 -4.49
C ILE A 141 19.35 -19.20 -3.10
N MET A 142 18.31 -19.34 -2.26
CA MET A 142 18.46 -19.60 -0.82
C MET A 142 17.61 -20.79 -0.36
N ASP A 143 18.11 -21.45 0.68
CA ASP A 143 17.39 -22.47 1.41
C ASP A 143 16.27 -21.88 2.32
N TYR A 144 15.58 -22.76 3.03
CA TYR A 144 14.52 -22.38 3.98
C TYR A 144 15.01 -21.59 5.21
N LYS A 145 16.34 -21.57 5.46
CA LYS A 145 17.01 -20.78 6.51
C LYS A 145 17.54 -19.43 6.00
N ASN A 146 17.22 -19.08 4.76
CA ASN A 146 17.72 -17.89 4.06
C ASN A 146 19.23 -17.86 3.88
N LYS A 147 19.88 -19.04 3.73
CA LYS A 147 21.29 -19.17 3.37
C LYS A 147 21.41 -19.52 1.90
N SER A 148 22.39 -18.93 1.22
CA SER A 148 22.66 -19.25 -0.18
C SER A 148 22.96 -20.75 -0.34
N ILE A 149 22.37 -21.36 -1.35
CA ILE A 149 22.56 -22.77 -1.68
C ILE A 149 23.83 -22.90 -2.52
N PRO A 150 24.72 -23.87 -2.20
CA PRO A 150 25.87 -24.18 -3.07
C PRO A 150 25.39 -24.57 -4.48
N ILE A 151 26.14 -24.14 -5.53
CA ILE A 151 25.71 -24.31 -6.91
C ILE A 151 25.41 -25.77 -7.27
N ASP A 152 26.19 -26.70 -6.78
CA ASP A 152 26.01 -28.14 -7.04
C ASP A 152 24.74 -28.72 -6.41
N SER A 153 24.11 -28.01 -5.51
CA SER A 153 22.91 -28.43 -4.80
C SER A 153 21.64 -27.67 -5.24
N VAL A 154 21.77 -26.72 -6.18
CA VAL A 154 20.64 -25.92 -6.67
C VAL A 154 19.76 -26.75 -7.59
N THR A 155 18.48 -26.72 -7.33
CA THR A 155 17.46 -27.39 -8.15
C THR A 155 16.64 -26.37 -8.97
N SER A 156 15.94 -26.86 -9.99
CA SER A 156 15.01 -26.03 -10.75
C SER A 156 13.87 -25.45 -9.88
N PHE A 157 13.48 -26.14 -8.80
CA PHE A 157 12.51 -25.64 -7.81
C PHE A 157 13.05 -24.42 -7.06
N ASP A 158 14.33 -24.45 -6.66
CA ASP A 158 14.97 -23.34 -5.95
C ASP A 158 15.08 -22.12 -6.86
N ILE A 159 15.42 -22.33 -8.14
CA ILE A 159 15.48 -21.28 -9.15
C ILE A 159 14.10 -20.64 -9.35
N ASN A 160 13.06 -21.45 -9.54
CA ASN A 160 11.68 -20.94 -9.71
C ASN A 160 11.21 -20.14 -8.48
N THR A 161 11.52 -20.65 -7.29
CA THR A 161 11.19 -19.96 -6.04
C THR A 161 11.91 -18.62 -5.93
N ALA A 162 13.18 -18.56 -6.30
CA ALA A 162 13.98 -17.34 -6.31
C ALA A 162 13.44 -16.32 -7.32
N LEU A 163 13.05 -16.75 -8.52
CA LEU A 163 12.47 -15.89 -9.55
C LEU A 163 11.16 -15.24 -9.05
N GLN A 164 10.25 -16.02 -8.46
CA GLN A 164 8.99 -15.51 -7.92
C GLN A 164 9.22 -14.47 -6.82
N ARG A 165 10.17 -14.73 -5.90
CA ARG A 165 10.54 -13.79 -4.84
C ARG A 165 11.19 -12.52 -5.39
N ALA A 166 12.06 -12.66 -6.40
CA ALA A 166 12.71 -11.53 -7.04
C ALA A 166 11.70 -10.62 -7.75
N TRP A 167 10.76 -11.19 -8.53
CA TRP A 167 9.69 -10.41 -9.17
C TRP A 167 8.81 -9.70 -8.15
N THR A 168 8.42 -10.36 -7.06
CA THR A 168 7.64 -9.72 -5.99
C THR A 168 8.37 -8.51 -5.39
N LYS A 169 9.68 -8.62 -5.16
CA LYS A 169 10.49 -7.49 -4.69
C LYS A 169 10.66 -6.40 -5.76
N ALA A 170 10.79 -6.76 -7.03
CA ALA A 170 10.83 -5.81 -8.13
C ALA A 170 9.49 -5.04 -8.25
N ILE A 171 8.35 -5.72 -8.08
CA ILE A 171 7.03 -5.08 -7.99
C ILE A 171 6.97 -4.13 -6.79
N ALA A 172 7.49 -4.54 -5.64
CA ALA A 172 7.53 -3.66 -4.47
C ALA A 172 8.34 -2.38 -4.71
N ARG A 173 9.39 -2.43 -5.54
CA ARG A 173 10.14 -1.23 -5.94
C ARG A 173 9.32 -0.27 -6.82
N HIS A 174 8.19 -0.71 -7.36
CA HIS A 174 7.17 0.15 -7.98
C HIS A 174 6.15 0.70 -6.99
N GLY A 175 6.28 0.37 -5.69
CA GLY A 175 5.45 0.90 -4.61
C GLY A 175 4.61 -0.14 -3.89
N LEU A 176 4.20 -1.25 -4.53
CA LEU A 176 3.28 -2.22 -3.96
C LEU A 176 3.87 -2.93 -2.74
N GLY A 177 3.36 -2.55 -1.56
CA GLY A 177 3.80 -3.15 -0.31
C GLY A 177 5.27 -2.91 0.05
N PHE A 178 5.94 -1.91 -0.51
CA PHE A 178 7.35 -1.64 -0.25
C PHE A 178 7.67 -1.51 1.25
N TYR A 179 6.73 -1.00 2.03
CA TYR A 179 6.87 -0.81 3.47
C TYR A 179 7.04 -2.11 4.28
N ILE A 180 6.62 -3.27 3.75
CA ILE A 180 6.77 -4.55 4.46
C ILE A 180 8.23 -5.00 4.56
N TYR A 181 9.08 -4.50 3.65
CA TYR A 181 10.51 -4.80 3.62
C TYR A 181 11.35 -3.83 4.46
N ALA A 182 10.74 -2.78 5.01
CA ALA A 182 11.42 -1.84 5.89
C ALA A 182 12.01 -2.56 7.11
N GLY A 183 13.29 -2.38 7.34
CA GLY A 183 14.03 -3.01 8.45
C GLY A 183 14.53 -4.43 8.19
N GLN A 184 14.32 -5.02 7.01
CA GLN A 184 14.88 -6.33 6.69
C GLN A 184 16.43 -6.31 6.57
N ASP A 185 16.99 -5.17 6.20
CA ASP A 185 18.43 -4.97 6.03
C ASP A 185 19.11 -4.40 7.29
N LEU A 186 18.37 -4.29 8.40
CA LEU A 186 18.96 -3.87 9.68
C LEU A 186 19.96 -4.91 10.18
N PRO A 187 21.08 -4.49 10.79
CA PRO A 187 22.00 -5.38 11.46
C PRO A 187 21.28 -6.30 12.45
N ASN A 188 21.81 -7.52 12.62
CA ASN A 188 21.18 -8.51 13.49
C ASN A 188 20.98 -8.03 14.94
N GLU A 189 21.86 -7.17 15.44
CA GLU A 189 21.74 -6.55 16.75
C GLU A 189 20.54 -5.62 16.87
N GLU A 190 20.23 -4.84 15.81
CA GLU A 190 19.05 -3.98 15.80
C GLU A 190 17.76 -4.77 15.59
N LYS A 191 17.80 -5.86 14.79
CA LYS A 191 16.68 -6.81 14.67
C LYS A 191 16.38 -7.49 16.01
N ALA A 192 17.42 -7.88 16.75
CA ALA A 192 17.27 -8.47 18.09
C ALA A 192 16.62 -7.49 19.06
N LYS A 193 17.03 -6.21 19.07
CA LYS A 193 16.39 -5.16 19.89
C LYS A 193 14.94 -4.91 19.52
N THR A 194 14.59 -5.04 18.24
CA THR A 194 13.21 -4.84 17.75
C THR A 194 12.27 -5.96 18.19
N THR A 195 12.78 -7.16 18.42
CA THR A 195 12.02 -8.34 18.84
C THR A 195 12.16 -8.66 20.32
N ALA A 196 13.27 -8.26 20.96
CA ALA A 196 13.50 -8.49 22.37
C ALA A 196 12.49 -7.72 23.23
N LEU A 197 11.99 -8.37 24.27
CA LEU A 197 11.09 -7.74 25.23
C LEU A 197 11.86 -6.71 26.07
N ILE A 198 11.14 -5.73 26.57
CA ILE A 198 11.61 -4.65 27.44
C ILE A 198 12.44 -5.20 28.59
N THR A 199 13.57 -4.56 28.90
CA THR A 199 14.42 -4.90 30.05
C THR A 199 13.84 -4.33 31.34
N SER A 200 14.24 -4.88 32.51
CA SER A 200 13.84 -4.36 33.81
C SER A 200 14.23 -2.89 33.99
N GLU A 201 15.41 -2.52 33.53
CA GLU A 201 15.89 -1.13 33.55
C GLU A 201 15.03 -0.18 32.71
N GLN A 202 14.62 -0.64 31.51
CA GLN A 202 13.70 0.13 30.66
C GLN A 202 12.30 0.23 31.28
N VAL A 203 11.81 -0.82 31.96
CA VAL A 203 10.54 -0.78 32.70
C VAL A 203 10.59 0.28 33.78
N GLU A 204 11.62 0.28 34.65
CA GLU A 204 11.80 1.26 35.72
C GLU A 204 11.83 2.68 35.13
N LYS A 205 12.56 2.89 34.05
CA LYS A 205 12.65 4.19 33.38
C LYS A 205 11.31 4.64 32.81
N VAL A 206 10.52 3.76 32.17
CA VAL A 206 9.18 4.10 31.70
C VAL A 206 8.26 4.44 32.88
N LEU A 207 8.27 3.65 33.94
CA LEU A 207 7.48 3.91 35.15
C LEU A 207 7.85 5.23 35.85
N SER A 208 9.12 5.66 35.78
CA SER A 208 9.56 6.96 36.34
C SER A 208 9.16 8.16 35.48
N LEU A 209 8.90 7.96 34.19
CA LEU A 209 8.63 9.02 33.23
C LEU A 209 7.14 9.24 32.94
N TYR A 210 6.29 8.25 33.19
CA TYR A 210 4.88 8.25 32.80
C TYR A 210 3.98 7.83 33.96
N SER A 211 2.79 8.42 34.04
CA SER A 211 1.75 7.98 34.97
C SER A 211 1.08 6.68 34.49
N ASP A 212 0.39 5.99 35.40
CA ASP A 212 -0.32 4.74 35.09
C ASP A 212 -1.36 4.91 33.99
N ASP A 213 -2.06 6.06 33.95
CA ASP A 213 -3.06 6.37 32.91
C ASP A 213 -2.40 6.59 31.54
N GLU A 214 -1.25 7.27 31.49
CA GLU A 214 -0.48 7.45 30.26
C GLU A 214 0.05 6.11 29.75
N ILE A 215 0.56 5.26 30.61
CA ILE A 215 1.03 3.91 30.29
C ILE A 215 -0.12 3.07 29.75
N SER A 216 -1.28 3.07 30.42
CA SER A 216 -2.47 2.34 29.96
C SER A 216 -2.90 2.77 28.56
N THR A 217 -2.89 4.07 28.30
CA THR A 217 -3.22 4.63 26.98
C THR A 217 -2.20 4.21 25.91
N MET A 218 -0.92 4.21 26.21
CA MET A 218 0.14 3.76 25.29
C MET A 218 0.07 2.25 25.02
N LEU A 219 -0.21 1.43 26.04
CA LEU A 219 -0.38 -0.01 25.88
C LEU A 219 -1.58 -0.34 24.96
N LYS A 220 -2.71 0.35 25.13
CA LYS A 220 -3.86 0.22 24.20
C LYS A 220 -3.48 0.55 22.77
N ARG A 221 -2.72 1.61 22.54
CA ARG A 221 -2.21 2.02 21.22
C ARG A 221 -1.28 0.99 20.60
N LEU A 222 -0.43 0.35 21.39
CA LEU A 222 0.48 -0.71 20.99
C LEU A 222 -0.20 -2.07 20.88
N LYS A 223 -1.48 -2.18 21.21
CA LYS A 223 -2.24 -3.44 21.32
C LYS A 223 -1.56 -4.44 22.26
N LYS A 224 -1.06 -3.97 23.39
CA LYS A 224 -0.39 -4.74 24.45
C LYS A 224 -1.21 -4.70 25.73
N THR A 225 -1.11 -5.77 26.51
CA THR A 225 -1.85 -5.93 27.78
C THR A 225 -1.04 -5.49 29.00
N ALA A 226 0.29 -5.48 28.89
CA ALA A 226 1.19 -5.08 29.96
C ALA A 226 2.53 -4.57 29.40
N LEU A 227 3.29 -3.80 30.21
CA LEU A 227 4.62 -3.30 29.84
C LEU A 227 5.60 -4.41 29.48
N VAL A 228 5.55 -5.54 30.16
CA VAL A 228 6.42 -6.70 29.89
C VAL A 228 6.26 -7.27 28.47
N HIS A 229 5.18 -6.94 27.77
CA HIS A 229 4.94 -7.34 26.39
C HIS A 229 5.43 -6.29 25.36
N VAL A 230 5.97 -5.18 25.83
CA VAL A 230 6.54 -4.12 24.97
C VAL A 230 7.93 -4.55 24.54
N THR A 231 8.33 -4.25 23.30
CA THR A 231 9.69 -4.55 22.83
C THR A 231 10.67 -3.45 23.27
N GLN A 232 11.97 -3.77 23.34
CA GLN A 232 13.01 -2.80 23.66
C GLN A 232 12.95 -1.57 22.76
N ALA A 233 12.77 -1.74 21.46
CA ALA A 233 12.64 -0.64 20.51
C ALA A 233 11.39 0.22 20.77
N GLN A 234 10.28 -0.38 21.21
CA GLN A 234 9.08 0.36 21.61
C GLN A 234 9.32 1.16 22.89
N ALA A 235 9.98 0.55 23.86
CA ALA A 235 10.36 1.22 25.13
C ALA A 235 11.31 2.41 24.89
N GLU A 236 12.33 2.25 24.06
CA GLU A 236 13.24 3.33 23.67
C GLU A 236 12.52 4.51 23.02
N ARG A 237 11.54 4.24 22.16
CA ARG A 237 10.69 5.29 21.55
C ARG A 237 9.84 6.02 22.59
N MET A 238 9.31 5.31 23.57
CA MET A 238 8.55 5.90 24.68
C MET A 238 9.47 6.84 25.48
N ILE A 239 10.62 6.37 25.93
CA ILE A 239 11.61 7.12 26.70
C ILE A 239 12.07 8.38 25.92
N SER A 240 12.52 8.21 24.68
CA SER A 240 13.02 9.31 23.85
C SER A 240 11.96 10.37 23.53
N LYS A 241 10.68 9.96 23.45
CA LYS A 241 9.57 10.90 23.22
C LYS A 241 9.34 11.78 24.43
N ARG A 242 9.41 11.21 25.65
CA ARG A 242 9.23 11.98 26.90
C ARG A 242 10.40 12.90 27.16
N ASP A 243 11.62 12.44 26.93
CA ASP A 243 12.82 13.26 27.09
C ASP A 243 12.76 14.51 26.19
N ARG A 244 12.32 14.37 24.95
CA ARG A 244 12.11 15.53 24.04
C ARG A 244 11.01 16.47 24.51
N SER A 245 9.91 15.94 25.07
CA SER A 245 8.83 16.77 25.64
C SER A 245 9.33 17.60 26.81
N LEU A 246 10.07 16.98 27.74
CA LEU A 246 10.63 17.64 28.92
C LEU A 246 11.67 18.72 28.55
N VAL A 247 12.44 18.51 27.48
CA VAL A 247 13.37 19.52 26.95
C VAL A 247 12.60 20.71 26.38
N ASN A 248 11.55 20.47 25.60
CA ASN A 248 10.72 21.54 25.02
C ASN A 248 9.95 22.33 26.09
N GLU A 249 9.44 21.69 27.13
CA GLU A 249 8.79 22.37 28.25
C GLU A 249 9.78 23.29 29.02
N LYS A 250 11.03 22.87 29.20
CA LYS A 250 12.07 23.71 29.81
C LYS A 250 12.48 24.91 28.94
N ILE A 251 12.42 24.79 27.59
CA ILE A 251 12.76 25.88 26.68
C ILE A 251 11.62 26.92 26.63
N GLN A 252 10.38 26.54 26.87
CA GLN A 252 9.23 27.47 26.87
C GLN A 252 9.06 28.23 28.21
N THR A 253 9.78 27.83 29.24
CA THR A 253 9.73 28.47 30.58
C THR A 253 10.89 29.45 30.85
N PHE A 254 11.72 29.72 29.85
CA PHE A 254 12.73 30.78 29.78
C PHE A 254 12.36 31.84 28.76
#